data_009263bc6b4fdbb010815099dfe434c8
#
_entry.id   009263bc6b4fdbb010815099dfe434c8
#
_cell.length_a   1.000
_cell.length_b   1.000
_cell.length_c   1.000
_cell.angle_alpha   90.00
_cell.angle_beta   90.00
_cell.angle_gamma   90.00
#
_symmetry.space_group_name_H-M   'P 1'
#
loop_
_entity.id
_entity.type
_entity.pdbx_description
1 polymer ?
#
loop_
_entity_poly.entity_id
_entity_poly.type
_entity_poly.pdbx_seq_one_letter_code
_entity_poly.pdbx_strand_id
1 'polypeptide(L)'
;MAILEVKNIHKSFGKTEVLKGVSFSMEQGGVVAVLGSSGSGKTTLLRCINFLETADEGQIFVDGKCIFDAADTAKLSAAQIRERQLNFGMVFQQFNLFPQYTAKENVMLAPKLLAKERPDFKAKKKEIFAQIESEAEDILERVGLGDKMDNYPCELSGGQQQRVSISRALALNPKILFFDEPTSALDPELTGEILKVIRSLAQKHMTMIIVTHEIEFAR
;
A
#
# COMPACT_ATOMS: atom_id res chain seq x y z
N MET A 1 -17.61 8.23 10.34
CA MET A 1 -16.45 9.09 10.71
C MET A 1 -15.35 8.82 9.69
N ALA A 2 -14.79 9.86 9.08
CA ALA A 2 -13.80 9.65 8.03
C ALA A 2 -12.55 8.95 8.56
N ILE A 3 -12.12 7.87 7.89
CA ILE A 3 -10.87 7.17 8.18
C ILE A 3 -9.67 7.96 7.65
N LEU A 4 -9.85 8.66 6.51
CA LEU A 4 -8.86 9.51 5.88
C LEU A 4 -9.48 10.85 5.52
N GLU A 5 -8.81 11.94 5.89
CA GLU A 5 -9.11 13.28 5.39
C GLU A 5 -7.82 13.88 4.82
N VAL A 6 -7.88 14.33 3.59
CA VAL A 6 -6.80 15.02 2.87
C VAL A 6 -7.29 16.43 2.63
N LYS A 7 -6.53 17.43 3.07
CA LYS A 7 -6.94 18.84 3.02
C LYS A 7 -5.87 19.69 2.33
N ASN A 8 -6.27 20.27 1.21
CA ASN A 8 -5.50 21.29 0.48
C ASN A 8 -4.05 20.88 0.18
N ILE A 9 -3.84 19.66 -0.29
CA ILE A 9 -2.49 19.16 -0.61
C ILE A 9 -2.00 19.81 -1.90
N HIS A 10 -0.87 20.52 -1.77
CA HIS A 10 -0.09 21.06 -2.88
C HIS A 10 1.23 20.33 -3.02
N LYS A 11 1.71 20.17 -4.26
CA LYS A 11 3.04 19.63 -4.54
C LYS A 11 3.57 20.19 -5.85
N SER A 12 4.79 20.72 -5.79
CA SER A 12 5.52 21.21 -6.95
C SER A 12 6.86 20.48 -7.11
N PHE A 13 7.28 20.30 -8.34
CA PHE A 13 8.63 19.84 -8.70
C PHE A 13 9.30 20.93 -9.55
N GLY A 14 10.24 21.63 -8.95
CA GLY A 14 10.85 22.81 -9.54
C GLY A 14 9.80 23.91 -9.82
N LYS A 15 9.56 24.23 -11.10
CA LYS A 15 8.56 25.24 -11.50
C LYS A 15 7.18 24.65 -11.83
N THR A 16 7.02 23.34 -11.80
CA THR A 16 5.78 22.66 -12.19
C THR A 16 4.97 22.30 -10.95
N GLU A 17 3.83 22.94 -10.77
CA GLU A 17 2.85 22.60 -9.77
C GLU A 17 2.03 21.39 -10.25
N VAL A 18 2.16 20.26 -9.55
CA VAL A 18 1.54 18.97 -9.89
C VAL A 18 0.25 18.75 -9.13
N LEU A 19 0.24 19.06 -7.83
CA LEU A 19 -0.97 19.03 -7.01
C LEU A 19 -1.35 20.45 -6.61
N LYS A 20 -2.61 20.80 -6.86
CA LYS A 20 -3.14 22.18 -6.78
C LYS A 20 -4.29 22.28 -5.77
N GLY A 21 -3.99 21.95 -4.50
CA GLY A 21 -4.99 22.05 -3.43
C GLY A 21 -5.98 20.88 -3.41
N VAL A 22 -5.48 19.65 -3.52
CA VAL A 22 -6.34 18.45 -3.55
C VAL A 22 -6.92 18.21 -2.15
N SER A 23 -8.26 18.08 -2.09
CA SER A 23 -8.98 17.79 -0.85
C SER A 23 -10.03 16.72 -1.09
N PHE A 24 -10.08 15.72 -0.20
CA PHE A 24 -11.12 14.70 -0.18
C PHE A 24 -11.16 14.01 1.18
N SER A 25 -12.22 13.26 1.43
CA SER A 25 -12.34 12.37 2.59
C SER A 25 -12.92 11.04 2.19
N MET A 26 -12.65 10.01 2.98
CA MET A 26 -13.23 8.69 2.81
C MET A 26 -13.56 8.04 4.14
N GLU A 27 -14.57 7.21 4.16
CA GLU A 27 -14.99 6.45 5.33
C GLU A 27 -14.32 5.07 5.36
N GLN A 28 -14.29 4.45 6.54
CA GLN A 28 -13.78 3.09 6.70
C GLN A 28 -14.57 2.10 5.83
N GLY A 29 -13.86 1.20 5.18
CA GLY A 29 -14.43 0.22 4.24
C GLY A 29 -14.81 0.81 2.88
N GLY A 30 -14.60 2.11 2.67
CA GLY A 30 -14.83 2.77 1.39
C GLY A 30 -13.75 2.45 0.36
N VAL A 31 -14.15 2.49 -0.92
CA VAL A 31 -13.23 2.39 -2.06
C VAL A 31 -13.32 3.66 -2.88
N VAL A 32 -12.19 4.33 -3.07
CA VAL A 32 -12.09 5.54 -3.88
C VAL A 32 -11.25 5.25 -5.13
N ALA A 33 -11.84 5.44 -6.30
CA ALA A 33 -11.12 5.38 -7.57
C ALA A 33 -10.65 6.78 -8.00
N VAL A 34 -9.35 6.93 -8.27
CA VAL A 34 -8.74 8.15 -8.78
C VAL A 34 -8.45 7.97 -10.26
N LEU A 35 -9.26 8.64 -11.09
CA LEU A 35 -9.17 8.59 -12.55
C LEU A 35 -8.49 9.86 -13.09
N GLY A 36 -7.79 9.75 -14.20
CA GLY A 36 -7.18 10.89 -14.88
C GLY A 36 -6.12 10.48 -15.88
N SER A 37 -5.72 11.40 -16.76
CA SER A 37 -4.68 11.16 -17.76
C SER A 37 -3.32 10.87 -17.13
N SER A 38 -2.41 10.25 -17.88
CA SER A 38 -1.02 10.10 -17.46
C SER A 38 -0.39 11.46 -17.15
N GLY A 39 0.41 11.54 -16.10
CA GLY A 39 1.04 12.79 -15.67
C GLY A 39 0.15 13.77 -14.89
N SER A 40 -1.14 13.45 -14.63
CA SER A 40 -2.04 14.34 -13.88
C SER A 40 -1.80 14.40 -12.36
N GLY A 41 -0.75 13.76 -11.86
CA GLY A 41 -0.36 13.82 -10.44
C GLY A 41 -0.94 12.72 -9.54
N LYS A 42 -1.67 11.72 -10.08
CA LYS A 42 -2.29 10.64 -9.29
C LYS A 42 -1.30 9.88 -8.41
N THR A 43 -0.22 9.38 -9.00
CA THR A 43 0.88 8.72 -8.27
C THR A 43 1.53 9.67 -7.26
N THR A 44 1.70 10.94 -7.61
CA THR A 44 2.25 11.96 -6.69
C THR A 44 1.34 12.14 -5.48
N LEU A 45 0.02 12.16 -5.67
CA LEU A 45 -0.94 12.24 -4.58
C LEU A 45 -0.81 11.05 -3.62
N LEU A 46 -0.81 9.82 -4.14
CA LEU A 46 -0.62 8.62 -3.31
C LEU A 46 0.71 8.66 -2.54
N ARG A 47 1.79 9.09 -3.21
CA ARG A 47 3.11 9.21 -2.58
C ARG A 47 3.14 10.27 -1.46
N CYS A 48 2.46 11.39 -1.64
CA CYS A 48 2.34 12.40 -0.59
C CYS A 48 1.57 11.87 0.61
N ILE A 49 0.44 11.16 0.39
CA ILE A 49 -0.35 10.62 1.50
C ILE A 49 0.43 9.52 2.24
N ASN A 50 1.23 8.71 1.54
CA ASN A 50 2.01 7.60 2.12
C ASN A 50 3.42 8.02 2.60
N PHE A 51 3.73 9.33 2.65
CA PHE A 51 5.05 9.84 3.07
C PHE A 51 6.24 9.32 2.26
N LEU A 52 6.02 8.89 1.02
CA LEU A 52 7.09 8.61 0.04
C LEU A 52 7.53 9.88 -0.66
N GLU A 53 6.70 10.92 -0.62
CA GLU A 53 6.98 12.28 -1.07
C GLU A 53 6.43 13.25 -0.02
N THR A 54 7.08 14.38 0.20
CA THR A 54 6.59 15.39 1.14
C THR A 54 5.74 16.40 0.38
N ALA A 55 4.48 16.60 0.81
CA ALA A 55 3.65 17.67 0.28
C ALA A 55 4.20 19.04 0.69
N ASP A 56 4.01 20.06 -0.16
CA ASP A 56 4.49 21.41 0.09
C ASP A 56 3.52 22.19 0.99
N GLU A 57 2.21 21.91 0.87
CA GLU A 57 1.16 22.49 1.70
C GLU A 57 0.07 21.45 2.01
N GLY A 58 -0.75 21.74 3.01
CA GLY A 58 -1.94 20.97 3.38
C GLY A 58 -1.75 20.08 4.60
N GLN A 59 -2.78 19.28 4.85
CA GLN A 59 -2.87 18.43 6.03
C GLN A 59 -3.43 17.04 5.67
N ILE A 60 -3.01 16.02 6.44
CA ILE A 60 -3.52 14.64 6.32
C ILE A 60 -3.93 14.15 7.70
N PHE A 61 -5.15 13.63 7.80
CA PHE A 61 -5.70 13.04 9.02
C PHE A 61 -6.04 11.57 8.79
N VAL A 62 -5.72 10.73 9.76
CA VAL A 62 -6.14 9.31 9.80
C VAL A 62 -6.83 9.07 11.14
N ASP A 63 -8.03 8.51 11.13
CA ASP A 63 -8.87 8.32 12.33
C ASP A 63 -9.04 9.62 13.14
N GLY A 64 -9.20 10.76 12.47
CA GLY A 64 -9.32 12.08 13.10
C GLY A 64 -8.02 12.63 13.70
N LYS A 65 -6.91 11.86 13.68
CA LYS A 65 -5.59 12.32 14.15
C LYS A 65 -4.84 12.97 12.98
N CYS A 66 -4.37 14.20 13.16
CA CYS A 66 -3.46 14.85 12.21
C CYS A 66 -2.12 14.07 12.19
N ILE A 67 -1.78 13.48 11.05
CA ILE A 67 -0.53 12.77 10.85
C ILE A 67 0.47 13.54 9.98
N PHE A 68 0.00 14.57 9.27
CA PHE A 68 0.82 15.50 8.50
C PHE A 68 0.19 16.88 8.52
N ASP A 69 1.02 17.88 8.76
CA ASP A 69 0.70 19.30 8.60
C ASP A 69 1.93 19.98 8.00
N ALA A 70 1.79 20.56 6.81
CA ALA A 70 2.89 21.24 6.13
C ALA A 70 3.31 22.53 6.88
N ALA A 71 2.44 23.12 7.71
CA ALA A 71 2.78 24.26 8.55
C ALA A 71 3.65 23.88 9.75
N ASP A 72 3.70 22.59 10.11
CA ASP A 72 4.59 22.11 11.18
C ASP A 72 6.03 22.00 10.64
N THR A 73 6.89 22.92 11.07
CA THR A 73 8.29 22.96 10.68
C THR A 73 9.18 21.95 11.41
N ALA A 74 8.64 21.22 12.39
CA ALA A 74 9.39 20.19 13.11
C ALA A 74 9.81 19.06 12.19
N LYS A 75 11.11 18.78 12.12
CA LYS A 75 11.63 17.65 11.33
C LYS A 75 11.22 16.34 11.99
N LEU A 76 10.46 15.53 11.25
CA LEU A 76 10.12 14.19 11.68
C LEU A 76 11.34 13.29 11.68
N SER A 77 11.51 12.52 12.74
CA SER A 77 12.49 11.44 12.76
C SER A 77 12.06 10.30 11.82
N ALA A 78 13.03 9.48 11.38
CA ALA A 78 12.74 8.30 10.56
C ALA A 78 11.74 7.33 11.24
N ALA A 79 11.78 7.22 12.56
CA ALA A 79 10.84 6.41 13.33
C ALA A 79 9.41 6.96 13.26
N GLN A 80 9.25 8.28 13.40
CA GLN A 80 7.92 8.93 13.27
C GLN A 80 7.36 8.83 11.86
N ILE A 81 8.20 8.98 10.83
CA ILE A 81 7.75 8.78 9.43
C ILE A 81 7.28 7.35 9.25
N ARG A 82 8.04 6.35 9.72
CA ARG A 82 7.68 4.94 9.62
C ARG A 82 6.38 4.62 10.36
N GLU A 83 6.18 5.15 11.58
CA GLU A 83 4.93 4.99 12.32
C GLU A 83 3.72 5.50 11.52
N ARG A 84 3.86 6.64 10.84
CA ARG A 84 2.82 7.21 9.98
C ARG A 84 2.59 6.34 8.75
N GLN A 85 3.65 5.86 8.11
CA GLN A 85 3.57 4.97 6.94
C GLN A 85 2.88 3.64 7.24
N LEU A 86 2.96 3.12 8.47
CA LEU A 86 2.30 1.87 8.87
C LEU A 86 0.76 1.94 8.81
N ASN A 87 0.17 3.14 8.75
CA ASN A 87 -1.27 3.25 8.47
C ASN A 87 -1.64 2.81 7.04
N PHE A 88 -0.68 2.75 6.13
CA PHE A 88 -0.88 2.58 4.70
C PHE A 88 -0.14 1.36 4.17
N GLY A 89 -0.81 0.59 3.32
CA GLY A 89 -0.16 -0.37 2.43
C GLY A 89 -0.07 0.22 1.03
N MET A 90 0.99 -0.06 0.30
CA MET A 90 1.17 0.42 -1.07
C MET A 90 1.48 -0.72 -2.03
N VAL A 91 0.66 -0.82 -3.07
CA VAL A 91 0.85 -1.71 -4.22
C VAL A 91 1.22 -0.83 -5.40
N PHE A 92 2.43 -1.02 -5.91
CA PHE A 92 2.99 -0.21 -6.99
C PHE A 92 2.60 -0.75 -8.37
N GLN A 93 2.72 0.08 -9.39
CA GLN A 93 2.56 -0.27 -10.80
C GLN A 93 3.52 -1.41 -11.21
N GLN A 94 4.78 -1.32 -10.81
CA GLN A 94 5.74 -2.41 -10.90
C GLN A 94 5.68 -3.23 -9.61
N PHE A 95 5.86 -4.54 -9.70
CA PHE A 95 5.69 -5.45 -8.56
C PHE A 95 6.68 -5.17 -7.43
N ASN A 96 7.89 -4.67 -7.76
CA ASN A 96 8.96 -4.29 -6.84
C ASN A 96 9.26 -5.38 -5.80
N LEU A 97 9.21 -6.64 -6.22
CA LEU A 97 9.60 -7.76 -5.37
C LEU A 97 11.11 -7.82 -5.22
N PHE A 98 11.57 -8.25 -4.08
CA PHE A 98 12.98 -8.52 -3.83
C PHE A 98 13.35 -9.84 -4.53
N PRO A 99 14.20 -9.81 -5.58
CA PRO A 99 14.46 -10.99 -6.41
C PRO A 99 15.19 -12.12 -5.68
N GLN A 100 15.92 -11.79 -4.59
CA GLN A 100 16.65 -12.74 -3.77
C GLN A 100 15.80 -13.45 -2.71
N TYR A 101 14.54 -13.11 -2.58
CA TYR A 101 13.60 -13.70 -1.63
C TYR A 101 12.47 -14.45 -2.34
N THR A 102 12.02 -15.54 -1.76
CA THR A 102 10.82 -16.26 -2.23
C THR A 102 9.56 -15.42 -2.07
N ALA A 103 8.42 -15.86 -2.59
CA ALA A 103 7.14 -15.20 -2.42
C ALA A 103 6.83 -15.01 -0.92
N LYS A 104 6.96 -16.08 -0.12
CA LYS A 104 6.74 -16.05 1.33
C LYS A 104 7.71 -15.10 2.03
N GLU A 105 8.99 -15.16 1.71
CA GLU A 105 9.98 -14.27 2.31
C GLU A 105 9.75 -12.80 1.97
N ASN A 106 9.29 -12.48 0.75
CA ASN A 106 8.88 -11.13 0.38
C ASN A 106 7.76 -10.60 1.28
N VAL A 107 6.77 -11.44 1.59
CA VAL A 107 5.64 -11.08 2.46
C VAL A 107 6.10 -10.92 3.93
N MET A 108 6.96 -11.80 4.40
CA MET A 108 7.43 -11.83 5.80
C MET A 108 8.45 -10.75 6.14
N LEU A 109 9.13 -10.13 5.14
CA LEU A 109 10.29 -9.26 5.36
C LEU A 109 9.98 -8.09 6.30
N ALA A 110 8.97 -7.29 5.96
CA ALA A 110 8.62 -6.12 6.75
C ALA A 110 8.07 -6.46 8.15
N PRO A 111 7.14 -7.44 8.32
CA PRO A 111 6.73 -7.91 9.64
C PRO A 111 7.92 -8.39 10.51
N LYS A 112 8.87 -9.13 9.94
CA LYS A 112 10.07 -9.58 10.68
C LYS A 112 10.97 -8.41 11.11
N LEU A 113 11.07 -7.36 10.29
CA LEU A 113 11.84 -6.17 10.66
C LEU A 113 11.17 -5.40 11.80
N LEU A 114 9.85 -5.19 11.72
CA LEU A 114 9.08 -4.54 12.80
C LEU A 114 9.10 -5.33 14.09
N ALA A 115 9.00 -6.66 14.01
CA ALA A 115 9.04 -7.52 15.17
C ALA A 115 10.33 -7.37 15.98
N LYS A 116 11.48 -7.05 15.35
CA LYS A 116 12.75 -6.82 16.04
C LYS A 116 12.73 -5.60 16.98
N GLU A 117 11.81 -4.67 16.79
CA GLU A 117 11.65 -3.48 17.63
C GLU A 117 10.77 -3.75 18.88
N ARG A 118 10.14 -4.91 18.95
CA ARG A 118 9.30 -5.30 20.10
C ARG A 118 10.13 -5.54 21.34
N PRO A 119 9.68 -5.10 22.52
CA PRO A 119 10.41 -5.31 23.79
C PRO A 119 10.62 -6.79 24.13
N ASP A 120 9.65 -7.65 23.77
CA ASP A 120 9.65 -9.10 24.04
C ASP A 120 10.37 -9.93 22.97
N PHE A 121 10.87 -9.30 21.90
CA PHE A 121 11.43 -9.99 20.73
C PHE A 121 12.54 -11.00 21.10
N LYS A 122 13.49 -10.58 21.96
CA LYS A 122 14.62 -11.46 22.32
C LYS A 122 14.16 -12.73 23.04
N ALA A 123 13.14 -12.62 23.89
CA ALA A 123 12.60 -13.75 24.66
C ALA A 123 11.72 -14.67 23.80
N LYS A 124 10.94 -14.10 22.86
CA LYS A 124 9.90 -14.82 22.08
C LYS A 124 10.20 -14.91 20.60
N LYS A 125 11.45 -14.76 20.16
CA LYS A 125 11.83 -14.68 18.75
C LYS A 125 11.28 -15.83 17.90
N LYS A 126 11.36 -17.08 18.40
CA LYS A 126 10.88 -18.26 17.65
C LYS A 126 9.36 -18.24 17.48
N GLU A 127 8.63 -17.91 18.53
CA GLU A 127 7.17 -17.84 18.54
C GLU A 127 6.69 -16.72 17.59
N ILE A 128 7.28 -15.52 17.71
CA ILE A 128 6.95 -14.37 16.86
C ILE A 128 7.21 -14.68 15.38
N PHE A 129 8.33 -15.32 15.05
CA PHE A 129 8.64 -15.65 13.65
C PHE A 129 7.73 -16.76 13.11
N ALA A 130 7.37 -17.75 13.91
CA ALA A 130 6.40 -18.78 13.53
C ALA A 130 5.02 -18.17 13.26
N GLN A 131 4.59 -17.21 14.08
CA GLN A 131 3.33 -16.49 13.87
C GLN A 131 3.37 -15.68 12.56
N ILE A 132 4.44 -14.91 12.30
CA ILE A 132 4.60 -14.15 11.07
C ILE A 132 4.60 -15.07 9.84
N GLU A 133 5.21 -16.24 9.94
CA GLU A 133 5.21 -17.22 8.86
C GLU A 133 3.82 -17.75 8.57
N SER A 134 3.08 -18.18 9.59
CA SER A 134 1.70 -18.63 9.46
C SER A 134 0.78 -17.55 8.88
N GLU A 135 0.91 -16.30 9.34
CA GLU A 135 0.12 -15.18 8.79
C GLU A 135 0.44 -14.89 7.32
N ALA A 136 1.72 -15.02 6.93
CA ALA A 136 2.14 -14.84 5.54
C ALA A 136 1.62 -15.96 4.64
N GLU A 137 1.63 -17.22 5.11
CA GLU A 137 1.07 -18.38 4.42
C GLU A 137 -0.44 -18.21 4.21
N ASP A 138 -1.17 -17.84 5.26
CA ASP A 138 -2.61 -17.54 5.19
C ASP A 138 -2.95 -16.46 4.15
N ILE A 139 -2.15 -15.39 4.09
CA ILE A 139 -2.36 -14.31 3.12
C ILE A 139 -2.11 -14.82 1.69
N LEU A 140 -1.03 -15.58 1.46
CA LEU A 140 -0.69 -16.12 0.16
C LEU A 140 -1.73 -17.15 -0.31
N GLU A 141 -2.25 -18.00 0.57
CA GLU A 141 -3.35 -18.91 0.25
C GLU A 141 -4.61 -18.16 -0.19
N ARG A 142 -5.00 -17.10 0.52
CA ARG A 142 -6.16 -16.26 0.19
C ARG A 142 -6.09 -15.60 -1.18
N VAL A 143 -4.88 -15.32 -1.69
CA VAL A 143 -4.68 -14.78 -3.04
C VAL A 143 -4.39 -15.87 -4.08
N GLY A 144 -4.52 -17.17 -3.70
CA GLY A 144 -4.34 -18.31 -4.59
C GLY A 144 -2.88 -18.57 -4.97
N LEU A 145 -1.96 -18.40 -4.01
CA LEU A 145 -0.53 -18.66 -4.19
C LEU A 145 0.01 -19.71 -3.20
N GLY A 146 -0.84 -20.56 -2.64
CA GLY A 146 -0.44 -21.58 -1.66
C GLY A 146 0.63 -22.54 -2.19
N ASP A 147 0.57 -22.91 -3.48
CA ASP A 147 1.52 -23.78 -4.15
C ASP A 147 2.78 -23.06 -4.68
N LYS A 148 2.88 -21.75 -4.48
CA LYS A 148 3.95 -20.87 -5.00
C LYS A 148 4.75 -20.14 -3.93
N MET A 149 4.55 -20.48 -2.66
CA MET A 149 5.14 -19.77 -1.53
C MET A 149 6.67 -19.76 -1.56
N ASP A 150 7.28 -20.83 -2.01
CA ASP A 150 8.72 -21.02 -2.06
C ASP A 150 9.36 -20.66 -3.42
N ASN A 151 8.55 -20.20 -4.40
CA ASN A 151 9.04 -19.72 -5.68
C ASN A 151 9.66 -18.33 -5.57
N TYR A 152 10.73 -18.10 -6.34
CA TYR A 152 11.34 -16.80 -6.52
C TYR A 152 10.56 -15.96 -7.54
N PRO A 153 10.67 -14.60 -7.50
CA PRO A 153 9.97 -13.74 -8.44
C PRO A 153 10.18 -14.09 -9.92
N CYS A 154 11.37 -14.54 -10.32
CA CYS A 154 11.66 -14.95 -11.70
C CYS A 154 10.93 -16.22 -12.14
N GLU A 155 10.39 -17.00 -11.21
CA GLU A 155 9.63 -18.23 -11.46
C GLU A 155 8.10 -17.98 -11.46
N LEU A 156 7.68 -16.74 -11.22
CA LEU A 156 6.29 -16.34 -11.11
C LEU A 156 5.84 -15.54 -12.34
N SER A 157 4.60 -15.78 -12.80
CA SER A 157 3.97 -14.94 -13.81
C SER A 157 3.76 -13.50 -13.29
N GLY A 158 3.54 -12.52 -14.17
CA GLY A 158 3.26 -11.15 -13.79
C GLY A 158 2.08 -11.02 -12.81
N GLY A 159 0.98 -11.74 -13.07
CA GLY A 159 -0.18 -11.78 -12.18
C GLY A 159 0.12 -12.42 -10.82
N GLN A 160 0.99 -13.44 -10.78
CA GLN A 160 1.45 -14.04 -9.52
C GLN A 160 2.34 -13.07 -8.75
N GLN A 161 3.29 -12.39 -9.41
CA GLN A 161 4.13 -11.37 -8.79
C GLN A 161 3.29 -10.23 -8.21
N GLN A 162 2.25 -9.78 -8.91
CA GLN A 162 1.34 -8.76 -8.41
C GLN A 162 0.57 -9.23 -7.18
N ARG A 163 0.11 -10.48 -7.17
CA ARG A 163 -0.54 -11.05 -5.97
C ARG A 163 0.41 -11.15 -4.77
N VAL A 164 1.69 -11.45 -4.98
CA VAL A 164 2.72 -11.37 -3.92
C VAL A 164 2.90 -9.92 -3.44
N SER A 165 2.92 -8.94 -4.36
CA SER A 165 3.02 -7.51 -4.00
C SER A 165 1.83 -7.05 -3.14
N ILE A 166 0.61 -7.47 -3.50
CA ILE A 166 -0.60 -7.23 -2.69
C ILE A 166 -0.47 -7.88 -1.31
N SER A 167 -0.04 -9.15 -1.26
CA SER A 167 0.15 -9.90 -0.01
C SER A 167 1.16 -9.22 0.91
N ARG A 168 2.25 -8.72 0.35
CA ARG A 168 3.27 -7.95 1.08
C ARG A 168 2.70 -6.67 1.70
N ALA A 169 1.85 -5.95 0.97
CA ALA A 169 1.20 -4.75 1.48
C ALA A 169 0.18 -5.08 2.60
N LEU A 170 -0.53 -6.20 2.50
CA LEU A 170 -1.49 -6.67 3.50
C LEU A 170 -0.83 -7.18 4.79
N ALA A 171 0.37 -7.74 4.70
CA ALA A 171 1.07 -8.34 5.84
C ALA A 171 1.39 -7.37 6.98
N LEU A 172 1.35 -6.06 6.73
CA LEU A 172 1.49 -5.01 7.74
C LEU A 172 0.16 -4.60 8.38
N ASN A 173 -0.94 -5.24 8.00
CA ASN A 173 -2.29 -4.93 8.47
C ASN A 173 -2.63 -3.43 8.40
N PRO A 174 -2.48 -2.79 7.21
CA PRO A 174 -2.68 -1.37 7.05
C PRO A 174 -4.16 -0.99 7.23
N LYS A 175 -4.42 0.25 7.66
CA LYS A 175 -5.77 0.80 7.73
C LYS A 175 -6.33 1.12 6.33
N ILE A 176 -5.44 1.53 5.41
CA ILE A 176 -5.79 1.96 4.06
C ILE A 176 -4.79 1.34 3.08
N LEU A 177 -5.29 0.72 2.01
CA LEU A 177 -4.49 0.12 0.98
C LEU A 177 -4.53 0.97 -0.30
N PHE A 178 -3.37 1.35 -0.79
CA PHE A 178 -3.22 2.10 -2.02
C PHE A 178 -2.80 1.21 -3.17
N PHE A 179 -3.43 1.40 -4.31
CA PHE A 179 -3.08 0.76 -5.57
C PHE A 179 -2.71 1.84 -6.60
N ASP A 180 -1.48 1.81 -7.07
CA ASP A 180 -0.99 2.69 -8.12
C ASP A 180 -0.92 1.91 -9.43
N GLU A 181 -1.98 2.01 -10.24
CA GLU A 181 -2.14 1.32 -11.53
C GLU A 181 -1.84 -0.19 -11.47
N PRO A 182 -2.55 -0.98 -10.62
CA PRO A 182 -2.17 -2.34 -10.26
C PRO A 182 -2.22 -3.35 -11.43
N THR A 183 -2.80 -2.98 -12.56
CA THR A 183 -2.98 -3.84 -13.74
C THR A 183 -2.16 -3.40 -14.95
N SER A 184 -1.57 -2.20 -14.93
CA SER A 184 -0.92 -1.61 -16.11
C SER A 184 0.35 -2.35 -16.59
N ALA A 185 0.98 -3.14 -15.72
CA ALA A 185 2.15 -3.96 -16.05
C ALA A 185 1.78 -5.42 -16.40
N LEU A 186 0.49 -5.71 -16.59
CA LEU A 186 -0.03 -7.05 -16.83
C LEU A 186 -0.65 -7.18 -18.23
N ASP A 187 -0.56 -8.39 -18.75
CA ASP A 187 -1.33 -8.76 -19.94
C ASP A 187 -2.84 -8.73 -19.64
N PRO A 188 -3.70 -8.39 -20.62
CA PRO A 188 -5.16 -8.28 -20.43
C PRO A 188 -5.80 -9.53 -19.82
N GLU A 189 -5.29 -10.72 -20.14
CA GLU A 189 -5.77 -12.00 -19.60
C GLU A 189 -5.56 -12.11 -18.08
N LEU A 190 -4.47 -11.54 -17.55
CA LEU A 190 -4.11 -11.58 -16.14
C LEU A 190 -4.77 -10.46 -15.31
N THR A 191 -5.21 -9.40 -15.97
CA THR A 191 -5.91 -8.27 -15.32
C THR A 191 -7.12 -8.76 -14.53
N GLY A 192 -7.93 -9.67 -15.11
CA GLY A 192 -9.13 -10.21 -14.48
C GLY A 192 -8.87 -10.92 -13.14
N GLU A 193 -7.71 -11.55 -12.96
CA GLU A 193 -7.33 -12.21 -11.70
C GLU A 193 -7.05 -11.17 -10.59
N ILE A 194 -6.35 -10.10 -10.93
CA ILE A 194 -6.04 -9.02 -9.98
C ILE A 194 -7.31 -8.27 -9.57
N LEU A 195 -8.21 -8.02 -10.53
CA LEU A 195 -9.53 -7.43 -10.25
C LEU A 195 -10.34 -8.27 -9.27
N LYS A 196 -10.33 -9.60 -9.41
CA LYS A 196 -10.99 -10.51 -8.46
C LYS A 196 -10.41 -10.39 -7.05
N VAL A 197 -9.07 -10.32 -6.92
CA VAL A 197 -8.43 -10.12 -5.61
C VAL A 197 -8.86 -8.79 -5.00
N ILE A 198 -8.81 -7.68 -5.75
CA ILE A 198 -9.19 -6.36 -5.26
C ILE A 198 -10.68 -6.33 -4.86
N ARG A 199 -11.57 -6.93 -5.67
CA ARG A 199 -12.99 -7.06 -5.32
C ARG A 199 -13.21 -7.87 -4.03
N SER A 200 -12.45 -8.94 -3.83
CA SER A 200 -12.54 -9.73 -2.58
C SER A 200 -12.11 -8.93 -1.35
N LEU A 201 -11.13 -8.03 -1.50
CA LEU A 201 -10.71 -7.11 -0.43
C LEU A 201 -11.79 -6.07 -0.14
N ALA A 202 -12.45 -5.52 -1.18
CA ALA A 202 -13.57 -4.60 -1.02
C ALA A 202 -14.75 -5.25 -0.28
N GLN A 203 -15.09 -6.50 -0.62
CA GLN A 203 -16.14 -7.28 0.07
C GLN A 203 -15.83 -7.53 1.55
N LYS A 204 -14.54 -7.54 1.92
CA LYS A 204 -14.08 -7.63 3.32
C LYS A 204 -13.95 -6.27 4.00
N HIS A 205 -14.53 -5.22 3.42
CA HIS A 205 -14.50 -3.85 3.93
C HIS A 205 -13.09 -3.28 4.11
N MET A 206 -12.12 -3.72 3.29
CA MET A 206 -10.81 -3.06 3.24
C MET A 206 -10.97 -1.65 2.66
N THR A 207 -10.46 -0.66 3.36
CA THR A 207 -10.44 0.72 2.86
C THR A 207 -9.37 0.86 1.80
N MET A 208 -9.72 1.35 0.59
CA MET A 208 -8.79 1.36 -0.54
C MET A 208 -8.87 2.64 -1.36
N ILE A 209 -7.72 3.09 -1.86
CA ILE A 209 -7.62 4.09 -2.91
C ILE A 209 -6.94 3.45 -4.12
N ILE A 210 -7.59 3.50 -5.28
CA ILE A 210 -7.13 2.84 -6.50
C ILE A 210 -6.92 3.90 -7.57
N VAL A 211 -5.68 4.11 -7.97
CA VAL A 211 -5.33 4.88 -9.18
C VAL A 211 -5.39 3.93 -10.36
N THR A 212 -6.20 4.23 -11.34
CA THR A 212 -6.37 3.39 -12.52
C THR A 212 -6.81 4.20 -13.73
N HIS A 213 -6.56 3.65 -14.91
CA HIS A 213 -7.15 4.11 -16.19
C HIS A 213 -8.37 3.28 -16.57
N GLU A 214 -8.66 2.20 -15.87
CA GLU A 214 -9.76 1.29 -16.17
C GLU A 214 -11.04 1.77 -15.48
N ILE A 215 -12.05 2.10 -16.29
CA ILE A 215 -13.35 2.59 -15.81
C ILE A 215 -14.13 1.49 -15.05
N GLU A 216 -13.80 0.23 -15.28
CA GLU A 216 -14.44 -0.91 -14.60
C GLU A 216 -14.20 -0.94 -13.09
N PHE A 217 -13.16 -0.27 -12.59
CA PHE A 217 -12.93 -0.08 -11.16
C PHE A 217 -13.88 0.95 -10.52
N ALA A 218 -14.49 1.81 -11.32
CA ALA A 218 -15.35 2.89 -10.83
C ALA A 218 -16.83 2.50 -10.75
N ARG A 219 -17.18 1.25 -11.12
CA ARG A 219 -18.52 0.67 -11.06
C ARG A 219 -18.62 -0.41 -9.99
#